data_0a050aaa13ea292192099a2f7e8395ff
#
_entry.id   0a050aaa13ea292192099a2f7e8395ff
#
_cell.length_a   1.000
_cell.length_b   1.000
_cell.length_c   1.000
_cell.angle_alpha   90.00
_cell.angle_beta   90.00
_cell.angle_gamma   90.00
#
_symmetry.space_group_name_H-M   'P 1'
#
loop_
_entity.id
_entity.type
_entity.pdbx_description
1 polymer ?
#
loop_
_entity_poly.entity_id
_entity_poly.type
_entity_poly.pdbx_seq_one_letter_code
_entity_poly.pdbx_strand_id
1 'polypeptide(L)'
;MIDLTSEVHITRLYNAINSARNGMRPFRENRTSMLREYVGRNYNGNGSDHEVIVNLIAQTADVYTIGLASTNPKVTITTDNKELISFADRFRVGINNQIKEMRFSETLQHIVLDSLFGLGISKTHLAATEPIQLEDDIWADIGTIYVSRISIDDFVMDLSAKEVRRCKFMADEYRVSWEDCKNHENFDKQILQKMSPTSKNDRTESQANDISAGYITDDDEYEPMVDLIDIWLPELKAIATFPKHMQSKPLAVLPWDGAEGGCYDLLSFSDVPDNVLPSSPMSNLKAL
;
A
#
# COMPACT_ATOMS: atom_id res chain seq x y z
N MET A 1 -23.05 8.10 -9.94
CA MET A 1 -22.33 8.87 -8.90
C MET A 1 -22.47 8.13 -7.58
N ILE A 2 -21.35 7.85 -6.93
CA ILE A 2 -21.31 7.19 -5.62
C ILE A 2 -21.75 8.21 -4.56
N ASP A 3 -22.74 7.83 -3.73
CA ASP A 3 -23.20 8.66 -2.61
C ASP A 3 -22.86 7.94 -1.29
N LEU A 4 -21.86 8.45 -0.58
CA LEU A 4 -21.39 7.90 0.68
C LEU A 4 -22.29 8.20 1.88
N THR A 5 -23.41 8.92 1.68
CA THR A 5 -24.46 9.12 2.71
C THR A 5 -25.55 8.04 2.60
N SER A 6 -25.67 7.39 1.45
CA SER A 6 -26.67 6.36 1.17
C SER A 6 -26.23 4.97 1.64
N GLU A 7 -26.96 4.36 2.55
CA GLU A 7 -26.69 3.00 3.04
C GLU A 7 -26.65 1.96 1.90
N VAL A 8 -27.47 2.15 0.87
CA VAL A 8 -27.50 1.24 -0.30
C VAL A 8 -26.19 1.31 -1.08
N HIS A 9 -25.64 2.52 -1.28
CA HIS A 9 -24.36 2.68 -1.98
C HIS A 9 -23.19 2.16 -1.14
N ILE A 10 -23.19 2.42 0.16
CA ILE A 10 -22.19 1.89 1.08
C ILE A 10 -22.20 0.35 1.07
N THR A 11 -23.38 -0.26 1.19
CA THR A 11 -23.51 -1.73 1.15
C THR A 11 -23.00 -2.31 -0.18
N ARG A 12 -23.28 -1.65 -1.31
CA ARG A 12 -22.76 -2.08 -2.62
C ARG A 12 -21.25 -1.97 -2.69
N LEU A 13 -20.66 -0.92 -2.13
CA LEU A 13 -19.21 -0.73 -2.08
C LEU A 13 -18.54 -1.82 -1.24
N TYR A 14 -19.05 -2.11 -0.04
CA TYR A 14 -18.55 -3.20 0.79
C TYR A 14 -18.65 -4.58 0.10
N ASN A 15 -19.75 -4.84 -0.59
CA ASN A 15 -19.93 -6.08 -1.34
C ASN A 15 -18.94 -6.19 -2.50
N ALA A 16 -18.67 -5.08 -3.21
CA ALA A 16 -17.69 -5.04 -4.28
C ALA A 16 -16.26 -5.29 -3.76
N ILE A 17 -15.90 -4.67 -2.63
CA ILE A 17 -14.60 -4.87 -1.96
C ILE A 17 -14.44 -6.32 -1.51
N ASN A 18 -15.45 -6.92 -0.87
CA ASN A 18 -15.40 -8.31 -0.44
C ASN A 18 -15.32 -9.28 -1.62
N SER A 19 -16.03 -9.00 -2.71
CA SER A 19 -15.93 -9.79 -3.94
C SER A 19 -14.54 -9.71 -4.55
N ALA A 20 -13.95 -8.51 -4.62
CA ALA A 20 -12.61 -8.31 -5.12
C ALA A 20 -11.56 -8.98 -4.22
N ARG A 21 -11.69 -8.87 -2.88
CA ARG A 21 -10.82 -9.56 -1.93
C ARG A 21 -10.80 -11.08 -2.17
N ASN A 22 -11.98 -11.68 -2.35
CA ASN A 22 -12.09 -13.11 -2.66
C ASN A 22 -11.50 -13.44 -4.03
N GLY A 23 -11.69 -12.57 -5.03
CA GLY A 23 -11.10 -12.71 -6.37
C GLY A 23 -9.57 -12.63 -6.39
N MET A 24 -8.97 -11.87 -5.46
CA MET A 24 -7.51 -11.75 -5.33
C MET A 24 -6.86 -12.93 -4.56
N ARG A 25 -7.65 -13.77 -3.90
CA ARG A 25 -7.11 -14.90 -3.10
C ARG A 25 -6.16 -15.82 -3.89
N PRO A 26 -6.48 -16.31 -5.10
CA PRO A 26 -5.56 -17.17 -5.86
C PRO A 26 -4.24 -16.47 -6.18
N PHE A 27 -4.28 -15.16 -6.44
CA PHE A 27 -3.09 -14.36 -6.70
C PHE A 27 -2.18 -14.30 -5.45
N ARG A 28 -2.75 -14.05 -4.28
CA ARG A 28 -2.02 -14.03 -2.99
C ARG A 28 -1.46 -15.40 -2.62
N GLU A 29 -2.23 -16.48 -2.82
CA GLU A 29 -1.77 -17.85 -2.58
C GLU A 29 -0.58 -18.22 -3.47
N ASN A 30 -0.62 -17.84 -4.74
CA ASN A 30 0.50 -18.04 -5.65
C ASN A 30 1.74 -17.26 -5.21
N ARG A 31 1.59 -15.98 -4.81
CA ARG A 31 2.66 -15.18 -4.24
C ARG A 31 3.28 -15.86 -3.01
N THR A 32 2.46 -16.27 -2.05
CA THR A 32 2.91 -16.94 -0.82
C THR A 32 3.71 -18.20 -1.14
N SER A 33 3.28 -18.97 -2.12
CA SER A 33 4.01 -20.16 -2.58
C SER A 33 5.40 -19.82 -3.13
N MET A 34 5.52 -18.76 -3.92
CA MET A 34 6.81 -18.30 -4.46
C MET A 34 7.72 -17.72 -3.38
N LEU A 35 7.17 -17.00 -2.40
CA LEU A 35 7.93 -16.49 -1.25
C LEU A 35 8.53 -17.62 -0.40
N ARG A 36 7.80 -18.74 -0.24
CA ARG A 36 8.34 -19.92 0.46
C ARG A 36 9.56 -20.50 -0.26
N GLU A 37 9.58 -20.49 -1.59
CA GLU A 37 10.75 -20.88 -2.36
C GLU A 37 11.88 -19.87 -2.23
N TYR A 38 11.57 -18.59 -2.32
CA TYR A 38 12.53 -17.49 -2.14
C TYR A 38 13.31 -17.62 -0.82
N VAL A 39 12.61 -17.89 0.28
CA VAL A 39 13.25 -18.07 1.60
C VAL A 39 13.82 -19.48 1.82
N GLY A 40 13.80 -20.33 0.82
CA GLY A 40 14.42 -21.66 0.87
C GLY A 40 13.66 -22.72 1.68
N ARG A 41 12.39 -22.48 2.06
CA ARG A 41 11.61 -23.42 2.88
C ARG A 41 11.30 -24.75 2.19
N ASN A 42 11.20 -24.73 0.87
CA ASN A 42 10.93 -25.95 0.09
C ASN A 42 12.14 -26.88 -0.01
N TYR A 43 13.32 -26.40 0.39
CA TYR A 43 14.59 -27.17 0.31
C TYR A 43 14.94 -27.91 1.59
N ASN A 44 14.10 -27.86 2.62
CA ASN A 44 14.30 -28.56 3.89
C ASN A 44 13.86 -30.05 3.87
N GLY A 45 13.68 -30.65 2.70
CA GLY A 45 13.32 -32.05 2.56
C GLY A 45 14.57 -32.94 2.48
N ASN A 46 14.50 -34.18 2.97
CA ASN A 46 15.45 -35.26 2.98
C ASN A 46 16.34 -35.40 1.74
N GLY A 47 17.07 -34.34 1.38
CA GLY A 47 18.04 -34.39 0.28
C GLY A 47 19.12 -35.39 0.55
N SER A 48 19.52 -36.13 -0.45
CA SER A 48 20.74 -36.92 -0.40
C SER A 48 21.93 -35.96 -0.22
N ASP A 49 22.97 -36.36 0.49
CA ASP A 49 24.18 -35.57 0.76
C ASP A 49 24.90 -35.03 -0.51
N HIS A 50 24.33 -35.23 -1.68
CA HIS A 50 24.89 -34.88 -2.99
C HIS A 50 24.05 -33.89 -3.80
N GLU A 51 22.90 -33.38 -3.28
CA GLU A 51 22.10 -32.40 -3.98
C GLU A 51 22.60 -30.98 -3.71
N VAL A 52 23.06 -30.30 -4.77
CA VAL A 52 23.36 -28.86 -4.72
C VAL A 52 22.12 -28.08 -5.04
N ILE A 53 21.55 -27.46 -4.03
CA ILE A 53 20.35 -26.63 -4.18
C ILE A 53 20.76 -25.23 -4.61
N VAL A 54 20.30 -24.79 -5.78
CA VAL A 54 20.52 -23.43 -6.29
C VAL A 54 19.19 -22.69 -6.26
N ASN A 55 19.06 -21.70 -5.37
CA ASN A 55 17.88 -20.85 -5.31
C ASN A 55 17.96 -19.76 -6.38
N LEU A 56 17.50 -20.07 -7.59
CA LEU A 56 17.49 -19.15 -8.73
C LEU A 56 16.56 -17.96 -8.49
N ILE A 57 15.47 -18.17 -7.74
CA ILE A 57 14.52 -17.10 -7.41
C ILE A 57 15.20 -16.05 -6.54
N ALA A 58 15.92 -16.47 -5.49
CA ALA A 58 16.64 -15.52 -4.62
C ALA A 58 17.72 -14.76 -5.39
N GLN A 59 18.54 -15.45 -6.18
CA GLN A 59 19.58 -14.80 -6.99
C GLN A 59 18.99 -13.79 -7.98
N THR A 60 17.90 -14.14 -8.63
CA THR A 60 17.24 -13.25 -9.58
C THR A 60 16.64 -12.02 -8.86
N ALA A 61 15.98 -12.24 -7.72
CA ALA A 61 15.40 -11.15 -6.92
C ALA A 61 16.49 -10.17 -6.44
N ASP A 62 17.63 -10.65 -5.99
CA ASP A 62 18.77 -9.82 -5.56
C ASP A 62 19.31 -8.97 -6.71
N VAL A 63 19.49 -9.56 -7.89
CA VAL A 63 19.98 -8.83 -9.09
C VAL A 63 19.02 -7.70 -9.47
N TYR A 64 17.72 -7.95 -9.51
CA TYR A 64 16.74 -6.92 -9.85
C TYR A 64 16.65 -5.83 -8.77
N THR A 65 16.61 -6.22 -7.49
CA THR A 65 16.50 -5.27 -6.38
C THR A 65 17.74 -4.36 -6.32
N ILE A 66 18.94 -4.91 -6.46
CA ILE A 66 20.17 -4.12 -6.49
C ILE A 66 20.23 -3.24 -7.75
N GLY A 67 19.86 -3.78 -8.90
CA GLY A 67 19.93 -3.06 -10.18
C GLY A 67 18.97 -1.88 -10.27
N LEU A 68 17.77 -1.99 -9.67
CA LEU A 68 16.70 -1.00 -9.83
C LEU A 68 16.54 -0.06 -8.62
N ALA A 69 16.90 -0.49 -7.42
CA ALA A 69 16.58 0.23 -6.19
C ALA A 69 17.77 0.44 -5.23
N SER A 70 19.00 0.28 -5.69
CA SER A 70 20.18 0.46 -4.83
C SER A 70 20.43 1.91 -4.41
N THR A 71 19.89 2.88 -5.13
CA THR A 71 20.09 4.31 -4.86
C THR A 71 18.77 5.07 -4.93
N ASN A 72 18.69 6.18 -4.20
CA ASN A 72 17.55 7.08 -4.33
C ASN A 72 17.45 7.62 -5.76
N PRO A 73 16.26 7.62 -6.36
CA PRO A 73 16.05 8.24 -7.66
C PRO A 73 16.30 9.75 -7.57
N LYS A 74 16.80 10.31 -8.66
CA LYS A 74 17.01 11.76 -8.78
C LYS A 74 15.97 12.35 -9.72
N VAL A 75 15.25 13.35 -9.22
CA VAL A 75 14.28 14.11 -10.01
C VAL A 75 15.00 15.28 -10.67
N THR A 76 14.82 15.42 -11.99
CA THR A 76 15.25 16.58 -12.77
C THR A 76 14.02 17.39 -13.16
N ILE A 77 14.04 18.69 -12.87
CA ILE A 77 12.96 19.61 -13.21
C ILE A 77 13.51 20.61 -14.19
N THR A 78 12.88 20.70 -15.36
CA THR A 78 13.22 21.64 -16.43
C THR A 78 12.01 22.50 -16.78
N THR A 79 12.26 23.71 -17.26
CA THR A 79 11.22 24.63 -17.73
C THR A 79 11.73 25.41 -18.93
N ASP A 80 10.86 25.62 -19.90
CA ASP A 80 11.12 26.44 -21.06
C ASP A 80 10.90 27.96 -20.77
N ASN A 81 10.24 28.27 -19.63
CA ASN A 81 10.03 29.64 -19.21
C ASN A 81 11.25 30.14 -18.45
N LYS A 82 11.95 31.14 -19.05
CA LYS A 82 13.17 31.74 -18.48
C LYS A 82 13.00 32.36 -17.10
N GLU A 83 11.82 32.87 -16.79
CA GLU A 83 11.50 33.47 -15.48
C GLU A 83 11.37 32.42 -14.37
N LEU A 84 11.04 31.17 -14.73
CA LEU A 84 10.84 30.06 -13.78
C LEU A 84 12.08 29.19 -13.60
N ILE A 85 13.20 29.43 -14.27
CA ILE A 85 14.40 28.60 -14.16
C ILE A 85 14.90 28.53 -12.71
N SER A 86 14.99 29.69 -12.04
CA SER A 86 15.43 29.74 -10.64
C SER A 86 14.49 29.01 -9.68
N PHE A 87 13.18 29.05 -9.96
CA PHE A 87 12.18 28.31 -9.20
C PHE A 87 12.33 26.79 -9.44
N ALA A 88 12.46 26.37 -10.70
CA ALA A 88 12.63 24.96 -11.06
C ALA A 88 13.89 24.34 -10.41
N ASP A 89 15.01 25.09 -10.36
CA ASP A 89 16.21 24.64 -9.68
C ASP A 89 16.03 24.48 -8.17
N ARG A 90 15.39 25.44 -7.51
CA ARG A 90 15.08 25.35 -6.06
C ARG A 90 14.13 24.20 -5.77
N PHE A 91 13.10 24.06 -6.59
CA PHE A 91 12.11 22.99 -6.45
C PHE A 91 12.73 21.61 -6.65
N ARG A 92 13.63 21.46 -7.65
CA ARG A 92 14.43 20.26 -7.86
C ARG A 92 15.26 19.88 -6.63
N VAL A 93 15.91 20.86 -6.00
CA VAL A 93 16.70 20.63 -4.78
C VAL A 93 15.79 20.19 -3.63
N GLY A 94 14.65 20.87 -3.43
CA GLY A 94 13.69 20.53 -2.40
C GLY A 94 13.15 19.10 -2.51
N ILE A 95 12.70 18.71 -3.73
CA ILE A 95 12.19 17.34 -3.96
C ILE A 95 13.27 16.29 -3.72
N ASN A 96 14.51 16.51 -4.20
CA ASN A 96 15.58 15.53 -4.01
C ASN A 96 15.99 15.41 -2.52
N ASN A 97 15.91 16.49 -1.77
CA ASN A 97 16.11 16.43 -0.32
C ASN A 97 15.00 15.64 0.37
N GLN A 98 13.74 15.89 0.01
CA GLN A 98 12.60 15.14 0.54
C GLN A 98 12.72 13.64 0.25
N ILE A 99 13.07 13.24 -0.98
CA ILE A 99 13.32 11.85 -1.38
C ILE A 99 14.41 11.22 -0.51
N LYS A 100 15.46 11.97 -0.18
CA LYS A 100 16.55 11.50 0.67
C LYS A 100 16.12 11.37 2.15
N GLU A 101 15.40 12.37 2.66
CA GLU A 101 14.91 12.37 4.05
C GLU A 101 13.95 11.23 4.34
N MET A 102 13.02 10.93 3.43
CA MET A 102 12.10 9.79 3.56
C MET A 102 12.76 8.43 3.27
N ARG A 103 14.07 8.37 2.96
CA ARG A 103 14.81 7.15 2.62
C ARG A 103 14.10 6.33 1.52
N PHE A 104 13.65 7.01 0.48
CA PHE A 104 12.82 6.41 -0.55
C PHE A 104 13.43 5.16 -1.20
N SER A 105 14.77 5.05 -1.26
CA SER A 105 15.43 3.84 -1.78
C SER A 105 15.08 2.58 -0.99
N GLU A 106 14.93 2.66 0.33
CA GLU A 106 14.54 1.51 1.17
C GLU A 106 13.11 1.06 0.84
N THR A 107 12.19 2.02 0.76
CA THR A 107 10.80 1.75 0.36
C THR A 107 10.74 1.18 -1.06
N LEU A 108 11.52 1.75 -2.00
CA LEU A 108 11.58 1.30 -3.39
C LEU A 108 12.11 -0.13 -3.51
N GLN A 109 13.11 -0.52 -2.70
CA GLN A 109 13.61 -1.90 -2.67
C GLN A 109 12.50 -2.89 -2.33
N HIS A 110 11.68 -2.58 -1.32
CA HIS A 110 10.55 -3.42 -0.95
C HIS A 110 9.47 -3.47 -2.04
N ILE A 111 9.16 -2.34 -2.68
CA ILE A 111 8.18 -2.29 -3.78
C ILE A 111 8.67 -3.10 -4.99
N VAL A 112 9.94 -2.98 -5.35
CA VAL A 112 10.56 -3.77 -6.43
C VAL A 112 10.52 -5.25 -6.10
N LEU A 113 10.88 -5.63 -4.86
CA LEU A 113 10.81 -7.02 -4.44
C LEU A 113 9.39 -7.58 -4.52
N ASP A 114 8.38 -6.85 -4.03
CA ASP A 114 6.98 -7.26 -4.13
C ASP A 114 6.52 -7.42 -5.59
N SER A 115 6.95 -6.53 -6.48
CA SER A 115 6.59 -6.58 -7.91
C SER A 115 7.16 -7.80 -8.64
N LEU A 116 8.30 -8.32 -8.19
CA LEU A 116 8.85 -9.58 -8.70
C LEU A 116 7.97 -10.78 -8.34
N PHE A 117 7.33 -10.75 -7.18
CA PHE A 117 6.41 -11.81 -6.73
C PHE A 117 4.95 -11.57 -7.12
N GLY A 118 4.68 -10.50 -7.86
CA GLY A 118 3.36 -10.17 -8.37
C GLY A 118 3.17 -8.67 -8.57
N LEU A 119 2.82 -7.93 -7.55
CA LEU A 119 2.48 -6.52 -7.63
C LEU A 119 3.12 -5.74 -6.48
N GLY A 120 3.95 -4.77 -6.81
CA GLY A 120 4.46 -3.78 -5.88
C GLY A 120 3.47 -2.62 -5.76
N ILE A 121 3.14 -2.22 -4.54
CA ILE A 121 2.14 -1.19 -4.28
C ILE A 121 2.74 -0.14 -3.38
N SER A 122 2.61 1.12 -3.76
CA SER A 122 2.92 2.26 -2.92
C SER A 122 1.71 3.14 -2.71
N LYS A 123 1.67 3.79 -1.56
CA LYS A 123 0.68 4.82 -1.23
C LYS A 123 1.41 6.09 -0.84
N THR A 124 1.04 7.17 -1.50
CA THR A 124 1.51 8.50 -1.15
C THR A 124 0.62 9.09 -0.07
N HIS A 125 1.24 9.60 0.98
CA HIS A 125 0.58 10.20 2.13
C HIS A 125 1.04 11.64 2.34
N LEU A 126 0.16 12.44 2.93
CA LEU A 126 0.48 13.74 3.51
C LEU A 126 0.31 13.63 5.03
N ALA A 127 1.40 13.76 5.76
CA ALA A 127 1.37 13.79 7.22
C ALA A 127 1.33 15.25 7.72
N ALA A 128 0.57 15.50 8.77
CA ALA A 128 0.68 16.74 9.52
C ALA A 128 2.08 16.84 10.14
N THR A 129 2.62 18.04 10.17
CA THR A 129 3.88 18.35 10.85
C THR A 129 3.63 19.32 11.99
N GLU A 130 4.63 19.60 12.81
CA GLU A 130 4.50 20.66 13.80
C GLU A 130 4.25 21.99 13.08
N PRO A 131 3.25 22.78 13.51
CA PRO A 131 2.95 24.05 12.89
C PRO A 131 4.15 25.00 13.01
N ILE A 132 4.50 25.63 11.90
CA ILE A 132 5.58 26.61 11.82
C ILE A 132 4.96 28.01 11.87
N GLN A 133 5.49 28.86 12.72
CA GLN A 133 5.09 30.26 12.76
C GLN A 133 5.71 31.00 11.57
N LEU A 134 4.91 31.52 10.68
CA LEU A 134 5.34 32.26 9.49
C LEU A 134 5.52 33.74 9.80
N GLU A 135 4.57 34.32 10.54
CA GLU A 135 4.57 35.72 11.01
C GLU A 135 3.87 35.75 12.38
N ASP A 136 3.88 36.92 13.04
CA ASP A 136 3.17 37.10 14.31
C ASP A 136 1.69 36.69 14.12
N ASP A 137 1.25 35.70 14.89
CA ASP A 137 -0.08 35.09 14.89
C ASP A 137 -0.46 34.27 13.65
N ILE A 138 0.43 34.07 12.66
CA ILE A 138 0.19 33.20 11.50
C ILE A 138 0.98 31.91 11.63
N TRP A 139 0.27 30.80 11.83
CA TRP A 139 0.82 29.44 11.89
C TRP A 139 0.40 28.66 10.67
N ALA A 140 1.33 27.92 10.08
CA ALA A 140 1.04 27.01 8.97
C ALA A 140 1.61 25.62 9.26
N ASP A 141 0.79 24.62 9.06
CA ASP A 141 1.25 23.25 8.93
C ASP A 141 1.59 23.00 7.45
N ILE A 142 2.87 22.88 7.15
CA ILE A 142 3.34 22.68 5.78
C ILE A 142 3.06 21.25 5.31
N GLY A 143 2.89 20.31 6.26
CA GLY A 143 2.77 18.90 5.98
C GLY A 143 4.07 18.28 5.41
N THR A 144 4.19 16.99 5.52
CA THR A 144 5.29 16.23 4.93
C THR A 144 4.73 15.13 4.05
N ILE A 145 5.18 15.08 2.78
CA ILE A 145 4.83 14.00 1.86
C ILE A 145 5.75 12.82 2.16
N TYR A 146 5.18 11.63 2.28
CA TYR A 146 5.93 10.39 2.35
C TYR A 146 5.26 9.28 1.55
N VAL A 147 6.03 8.27 1.19
CA VAL A 147 5.56 7.12 0.43
C VAL A 147 5.75 5.87 1.26
N SER A 148 4.69 5.11 1.45
CA SER A 148 4.72 3.83 2.13
C SER A 148 4.50 2.68 1.15
N ARG A 149 5.11 1.54 1.46
CA ARG A 149 4.79 0.27 0.82
C ARG A 149 3.49 -0.29 1.40
N ILE A 150 2.61 -0.79 0.52
CA ILE A 150 1.40 -1.52 0.93
C ILE A 150 1.58 -3.00 0.56
N SER A 151 1.29 -3.88 1.52
CA SER A 151 1.28 -5.33 1.24
C SER A 151 0.11 -5.68 0.32
N ILE A 152 0.34 -6.57 -0.65
CA ILE A 152 -0.74 -7.08 -1.51
C ILE A 152 -1.81 -7.84 -0.71
N ASP A 153 -1.47 -8.34 0.47
CA ASP A 153 -2.40 -9.05 1.34
C ASP A 153 -3.42 -8.09 1.97
N ASP A 154 -3.02 -6.83 2.17
CA ASP A 154 -3.87 -5.78 2.72
C ASP A 154 -4.47 -4.85 1.64
N PHE A 155 -4.16 -5.08 0.36
CA PHE A 155 -4.63 -4.24 -0.75
C PHE A 155 -5.72 -4.91 -1.54
N VAL A 156 -6.74 -4.15 -1.92
CA VAL A 156 -7.87 -4.60 -2.75
C VAL A 156 -8.14 -3.59 -3.86
N MET A 157 -8.41 -4.08 -5.07
CA MET A 157 -8.74 -3.24 -6.22
C MET A 157 -9.91 -3.81 -7.04
N ASP A 158 -10.52 -2.98 -7.86
CA ASP A 158 -11.61 -3.37 -8.75
C ASP A 158 -11.12 -4.34 -9.85
N LEU A 159 -11.41 -5.62 -9.68
CA LEU A 159 -11.06 -6.66 -10.66
C LEU A 159 -11.96 -6.68 -11.89
N SER A 160 -13.04 -5.90 -11.93
CA SER A 160 -13.89 -5.80 -13.13
C SER A 160 -13.30 -4.90 -14.22
N ALA A 161 -12.31 -4.09 -13.86
CA ALA A 161 -11.59 -3.24 -14.79
C ALA A 161 -10.58 -4.06 -15.62
N LYS A 162 -10.35 -3.61 -16.86
CA LYS A 162 -9.31 -4.16 -17.74
C LYS A 162 -7.97 -3.47 -17.63
N GLU A 163 -7.99 -2.26 -17.08
CA GLU A 163 -6.84 -1.38 -16.91
C GLU A 163 -6.90 -0.74 -15.53
N VAL A 164 -5.77 -0.57 -14.86
CA VAL A 164 -5.67 0.03 -13.53
C VAL A 164 -6.32 1.43 -13.47
N ARG A 165 -6.15 2.23 -14.52
CA ARG A 165 -6.73 3.59 -14.61
C ARG A 165 -8.26 3.62 -14.67
N ARG A 166 -8.90 2.47 -14.94
CA ARG A 166 -10.35 2.33 -14.99
C ARG A 166 -10.96 1.66 -13.77
N CYS A 167 -10.15 1.36 -12.77
CA CYS A 167 -10.64 0.84 -11.50
C CYS A 167 -11.59 1.85 -10.85
N LYS A 168 -12.73 1.38 -10.39
CA LYS A 168 -13.72 2.20 -9.69
C LYS A 168 -13.35 2.46 -8.25
N PHE A 169 -12.52 1.59 -7.68
CA PHE A 169 -11.96 1.74 -6.34
C PHE A 169 -10.61 1.01 -6.22
N MET A 170 -9.77 1.51 -5.34
CA MET A 170 -8.62 0.82 -4.77
C MET A 170 -8.65 1.08 -3.27
N ALA A 171 -8.26 0.09 -2.48
CA ALA A 171 -8.33 0.18 -1.03
C ALA A 171 -7.16 -0.52 -0.37
N ASP A 172 -6.72 0.00 0.78
CA ASP A 172 -5.79 -0.67 1.65
C ASP A 172 -6.34 -0.77 3.07
N GLU A 173 -6.06 -1.91 3.69
CA GLU A 173 -6.41 -2.19 5.08
C GLU A 173 -5.18 -1.96 5.95
N TYR A 174 -5.39 -1.30 7.08
CA TYR A 174 -4.31 -1.01 8.01
C TYR A 174 -4.82 -1.01 9.44
N ARG A 175 -3.89 -1.14 10.36
CA ARG A 175 -4.18 -1.17 11.80
C ARG A 175 -3.57 0.04 12.46
N VAL A 176 -4.35 0.68 13.33
CA VAL A 176 -3.93 1.83 14.12
C VAL A 176 -4.24 1.60 15.60
N SER A 177 -3.53 2.32 16.48
CA SER A 177 -3.86 2.38 17.90
C SER A 177 -5.29 2.89 18.09
N TRP A 178 -6.02 2.27 19.01
CA TRP A 178 -7.36 2.74 19.37
C TRP A 178 -7.36 4.16 19.94
N GLU A 179 -6.29 4.52 20.63
CA GLU A 179 -6.12 5.86 21.19
C GLU A 179 -5.93 6.90 20.10
N ASP A 180 -5.05 6.63 19.14
CA ASP A 180 -4.84 7.51 17.97
C ASP A 180 -6.11 7.66 17.15
N CYS A 181 -6.83 6.55 16.93
CA CYS A 181 -8.10 6.57 16.21
C CYS A 181 -9.14 7.48 16.91
N LYS A 182 -9.26 7.41 18.24
CA LYS A 182 -10.17 8.29 19.01
C LYS A 182 -9.78 9.76 19.00
N ASN A 183 -8.49 10.03 19.00
CA ASN A 183 -7.94 11.39 19.05
C ASN A 183 -7.88 12.05 17.67
N HIS A 184 -8.12 11.29 16.60
CA HIS A 184 -8.06 11.82 15.23
C HIS A 184 -9.14 12.89 15.00
N GLU A 185 -8.72 14.10 14.64
CA GLU A 185 -9.60 15.28 14.58
C GLU A 185 -10.66 15.17 13.48
N ASN A 186 -10.32 14.57 12.34
CA ASN A 186 -11.18 14.49 11.18
C ASN A 186 -12.15 13.29 11.20
N PHE A 187 -12.10 12.44 12.23
CA PHE A 187 -12.97 11.27 12.31
C PHE A 187 -14.33 11.61 12.92
N ASP A 188 -15.40 11.03 12.36
CA ASP A 188 -16.77 11.19 12.86
C ASP A 188 -16.91 10.60 14.27
N LYS A 189 -17.11 11.48 15.26
CA LYS A 189 -17.23 11.10 16.68
C LYS A 189 -18.43 10.19 16.95
N GLN A 190 -19.52 10.26 16.16
CA GLN A 190 -20.69 9.41 16.35
C GLN A 190 -20.43 7.96 15.91
N ILE A 191 -19.60 7.79 14.89
CA ILE A 191 -19.19 6.47 14.42
C ILE A 191 -18.19 5.88 15.41
N LEU A 192 -17.19 6.68 15.83
CA LEU A 192 -16.19 6.26 16.82
C LEU A 192 -16.82 5.71 18.12
N GLN A 193 -17.89 6.35 18.60
CA GLN A 193 -18.61 5.88 19.82
C GLN A 193 -19.23 4.48 19.67
N LYS A 194 -19.47 4.02 18.44
CA LYS A 194 -20.04 2.70 18.15
C LYS A 194 -18.98 1.65 17.87
N MET A 195 -17.74 2.07 17.70
CA MET A 195 -16.60 1.17 17.44
C MET A 195 -16.04 0.64 18.75
N SER A 196 -15.36 -0.47 18.65
CA SER A 196 -14.57 -1.10 19.71
C SER A 196 -13.24 -1.59 19.13
N PRO A 197 -12.21 -1.77 19.95
CA PRO A 197 -10.97 -2.39 19.49
C PRO A 197 -11.24 -3.73 18.79
N THR A 198 -10.46 -3.98 17.74
CA THR A 198 -10.57 -5.21 16.95
C THR A 198 -10.11 -6.42 17.78
N SER A 199 -10.87 -7.49 17.74
CA SER A 199 -10.49 -8.74 18.41
C SER A 199 -9.26 -9.37 17.75
N LYS A 200 -8.48 -10.13 18.52
CA LYS A 200 -7.34 -10.93 18.00
C LYS A 200 -7.73 -11.87 16.86
N ASN A 201 -8.99 -12.30 16.81
CA ASN A 201 -9.49 -13.20 15.76
C ASN A 201 -9.78 -12.49 14.43
N ASP A 202 -9.81 -11.15 14.41
CA ASP A 202 -10.17 -10.34 13.23
C ASP A 202 -8.92 -9.67 12.63
N ARG A 203 -7.83 -10.40 12.52
CA ARG A 203 -6.56 -9.89 11.99
C ARG A 203 -6.60 -9.66 10.48
N THR A 204 -5.70 -8.79 9.99
CA THR A 204 -5.49 -8.63 8.55
C THR A 204 -4.95 -9.91 7.92
N GLU A 205 -5.17 -10.12 6.61
CA GLU A 205 -4.62 -11.30 5.91
C GLU A 205 -3.09 -11.34 5.96
N SER A 206 -2.42 -10.17 5.90
CA SER A 206 -0.98 -10.06 6.05
C SER A 206 -0.51 -10.61 7.40
N GLN A 207 -1.10 -10.17 8.49
CA GLN A 207 -0.75 -10.63 9.83
C GLN A 207 -1.02 -12.12 10.03
N ALA A 208 -2.13 -12.64 9.49
CA ALA A 208 -2.44 -14.06 9.56
C ALA A 208 -1.40 -14.90 8.78
N ASN A 209 -0.93 -14.40 7.62
CA ASN A 209 0.11 -15.05 6.83
C ASN A 209 1.46 -15.02 7.54
N ASP A 210 1.82 -13.90 8.17
CA ASP A 210 3.07 -13.75 8.91
C ASP A 210 3.12 -14.66 10.14
N ILE A 211 2.01 -14.81 10.86
CA ILE A 211 1.87 -15.75 11.97
C ILE A 211 1.99 -17.19 11.48
N SER A 212 1.25 -17.55 10.42
CA SER A 212 1.31 -18.89 9.84
C SER A 212 2.69 -19.22 9.29
N ALA A 213 3.44 -18.20 8.89
CA ALA A 213 4.83 -18.30 8.48
C ALA A 213 5.82 -18.38 9.66
N GLY A 214 5.37 -18.12 10.89
CA GLY A 214 6.21 -18.14 12.10
C GLY A 214 7.09 -16.91 12.27
N TYR A 215 6.74 -15.80 11.63
CA TYR A 215 7.48 -14.53 11.74
C TYR A 215 7.01 -13.65 12.89
N ILE A 216 5.74 -13.81 13.32
CA ILE A 216 5.15 -13.05 14.41
C ILE A 216 4.58 -14.03 15.43
N THR A 217 4.76 -13.75 16.71
CA THR A 217 4.13 -14.51 17.80
C THR A 217 2.75 -13.94 18.11
N ASP A 218 1.83 -14.82 18.56
CA ASP A 218 0.42 -14.49 18.77
C ASP A 218 0.16 -13.59 20.01
N ASP A 219 1.18 -13.32 20.82
CA ASP A 219 1.00 -12.81 22.18
C ASP A 219 1.14 -11.30 22.37
N ASP A 220 1.55 -10.54 21.31
CA ASP A 220 1.99 -9.17 21.51
C ASP A 220 1.02 -8.10 20.97
N GLU A 221 -0.17 -8.00 21.53
CA GLU A 221 -0.88 -6.73 21.47
C GLU A 221 -0.51 -5.89 22.70
N TYR A 222 0.50 -5.03 22.53
CA TYR A 222 0.93 -4.07 23.56
C TYR A 222 -0.19 -3.08 23.91
N GLU A 223 -1.03 -2.75 22.93
CA GLU A 223 -2.15 -1.81 23.09
C GLU A 223 -3.39 -2.24 22.26
N PRO A 224 -4.59 -1.76 22.66
CA PRO A 224 -5.80 -2.00 21.87
C PRO A 224 -5.66 -1.38 20.46
N MET A 225 -5.93 -2.17 19.43
CA MET A 225 -5.81 -1.77 18.03
C MET A 225 -7.18 -1.78 17.35
N VAL A 226 -7.31 -1.07 16.25
CA VAL A 226 -8.49 -1.08 15.39
C VAL A 226 -8.08 -1.18 13.93
N ASP A 227 -8.82 -2.01 13.17
CA ASP A 227 -8.61 -2.17 11.75
C ASP A 227 -9.48 -1.19 10.96
N LEU A 228 -8.81 -0.43 10.09
CA LEU A 228 -9.43 0.54 9.19
C LEU A 228 -9.18 0.13 7.74
N ILE A 229 -9.98 0.69 6.85
CA ILE A 229 -9.81 0.57 5.41
C ILE A 229 -9.93 1.95 4.77
N ASP A 230 -8.91 2.34 4.03
CA ASP A 230 -8.93 3.52 3.17
C ASP A 230 -9.32 3.11 1.76
N ILE A 231 -10.32 3.79 1.20
CA ILE A 231 -10.84 3.51 -0.13
C ILE A 231 -10.66 4.74 -1.00
N TRP A 232 -9.80 4.63 -2.00
CA TRP A 232 -9.70 5.60 -3.07
C TRP A 232 -10.85 5.44 -4.04
N LEU A 233 -11.59 6.50 -4.26
CA LEU A 233 -12.74 6.57 -5.16
C LEU A 233 -12.47 7.59 -6.28
N PRO A 234 -12.01 7.15 -7.46
CA PRO A 234 -11.67 8.05 -8.57
C PRO A 234 -12.83 8.95 -9.01
N GLU A 235 -14.07 8.44 -8.96
CA GLU A 235 -15.27 9.22 -9.33
C GLU A 235 -15.48 10.43 -8.42
N LEU A 236 -15.12 10.31 -7.15
CA LEU A 236 -15.25 11.39 -6.16
C LEU A 236 -13.95 12.21 -5.99
N LYS A 237 -12.84 11.72 -6.55
CA LYS A 237 -11.49 12.24 -6.29
C LYS A 237 -11.23 12.37 -4.79
N ALA A 238 -11.55 11.34 -4.02
CA ALA A 238 -11.46 11.37 -2.57
C ALA A 238 -11.04 10.01 -2.01
N ILE A 239 -10.41 10.05 -0.85
CA ILE A 239 -10.13 8.89 -0.02
C ILE A 239 -11.17 8.85 1.10
N ALA A 240 -11.87 7.74 1.22
CA ALA A 240 -12.86 7.52 2.27
C ALA A 240 -12.36 6.46 3.24
N THR A 241 -12.25 6.81 4.51
CA THR A 241 -11.81 5.90 5.59
C THR A 241 -13.01 5.27 6.26
N PHE A 242 -13.03 3.95 6.38
CA PHE A 242 -14.10 3.19 7.03
C PHE A 242 -13.53 2.25 8.11
N PRO A 243 -14.33 1.90 9.12
CA PRO A 243 -14.03 0.76 9.98
C PRO A 243 -14.11 -0.53 9.15
N LYS A 244 -13.11 -1.42 9.27
CA LYS A 244 -13.07 -2.66 8.48
C LYS A 244 -14.22 -3.61 8.80
N HIS A 245 -14.52 -3.78 10.09
CA HIS A 245 -15.46 -4.81 10.58
C HIS A 245 -16.89 -4.29 10.82
N MET A 246 -17.14 -3.02 10.55
CA MET A 246 -18.46 -2.42 10.76
C MET A 246 -18.95 -1.71 9.51
N GLN A 247 -20.07 -2.16 8.94
CA GLN A 247 -20.75 -1.39 7.90
C GLN A 247 -21.32 -0.11 8.51
N SER A 248 -20.74 1.00 8.16
CA SER A 248 -21.14 2.33 8.62
C SER A 248 -20.93 3.36 7.53
N LYS A 249 -21.32 4.60 7.80
CA LYS A 249 -20.82 5.73 7.04
C LYS A 249 -19.31 5.85 7.22
N PRO A 250 -18.61 6.54 6.29
CA PRO A 250 -17.16 6.74 6.43
C PRO A 250 -16.85 7.53 7.70
N LEU A 251 -15.72 7.18 8.35
CA LEU A 251 -15.15 7.96 9.45
C LEU A 251 -14.68 9.33 8.98
N ALA A 252 -14.08 9.36 7.79
CA ALA A 252 -13.63 10.57 7.12
C ALA A 252 -13.73 10.41 5.61
N VAL A 253 -13.88 11.54 4.91
CA VAL A 253 -13.76 11.63 3.46
C VAL A 253 -12.85 12.80 3.16
N LEU A 254 -11.66 12.51 2.66
CA LEU A 254 -10.64 13.50 2.37
C LEU A 254 -10.54 13.71 0.85
N PRO A 255 -10.72 14.93 0.33
CA PRO A 255 -10.48 15.20 -1.07
C PRO A 255 -9.02 14.95 -1.41
N TRP A 256 -8.77 14.50 -2.63
CA TRP A 256 -7.43 14.25 -3.13
C TRP A 256 -7.05 15.33 -4.15
N ASP A 257 -6.11 16.16 -3.77
CA ASP A 257 -5.58 17.26 -4.61
C ASP A 257 -4.25 16.88 -5.31
N GLY A 258 -3.83 15.61 -5.21
CA GLY A 258 -2.61 15.10 -5.82
C GLY A 258 -2.79 14.68 -7.27
N ALA A 259 -1.96 13.73 -7.72
CA ALA A 259 -1.98 13.21 -9.09
C ALA A 259 -3.34 12.61 -9.47
N GLU A 260 -3.72 12.69 -10.76
CA GLU A 260 -5.00 12.16 -11.27
C GLU A 260 -5.18 10.66 -11.06
N GLY A 261 -4.07 9.90 -10.97
CA GLY A 261 -4.08 8.46 -10.70
C GLY A 261 -4.50 8.08 -9.27
N GLY A 262 -4.58 9.05 -8.36
CA GLY A 262 -4.89 8.83 -6.95
C GLY A 262 -3.65 8.71 -6.08
N CYS A 263 -3.82 8.14 -4.89
CA CYS A 263 -2.75 7.99 -3.91
C CYS A 263 -1.94 6.68 -4.08
N TYR A 264 -2.41 5.76 -4.91
CA TYR A 264 -1.73 4.48 -5.13
C TYR A 264 -0.98 4.46 -6.45
N ASP A 265 0.27 4.01 -6.40
CA ASP A 265 1.07 3.67 -7.55
C ASP A 265 1.36 2.16 -7.54
N LEU A 266 1.19 1.53 -8.70
CA LEU A 266 1.35 0.09 -8.87
C LEU A 266 2.54 -0.19 -9.79
N LEU A 267 3.43 -1.08 -9.35
CA LEU A 267 4.60 -1.54 -10.10
C LEU A 267 4.44 -3.02 -10.44
N SER A 268 4.54 -3.36 -11.74
CA SER A 268 4.55 -4.72 -12.24
C SER A 268 5.63 -4.90 -13.29
N PHE A 269 6.13 -6.14 -13.46
CA PHE A 269 7.11 -6.49 -14.49
C PHE A 269 6.52 -7.33 -15.62
N SER A 270 5.33 -7.86 -15.44
CA SER A 270 4.71 -8.81 -16.36
C SER A 270 3.21 -8.58 -16.43
N ASP A 271 2.80 -7.58 -17.20
CA ASP A 271 1.38 -7.28 -17.38
C ASP A 271 0.67 -8.35 -18.18
N VAL A 272 -0.57 -8.63 -17.79
CA VAL A 272 -1.46 -9.54 -18.51
C VAL A 272 -2.51 -8.71 -19.25
N PRO A 273 -2.65 -8.85 -20.58
CA PRO A 273 -3.65 -8.09 -21.33
C PRO A 273 -5.06 -8.29 -20.77
N ASP A 274 -5.83 -7.21 -20.72
CA ASP A 274 -7.22 -7.19 -20.22
C ASP A 274 -7.38 -7.63 -18.74
N ASN A 275 -6.30 -7.61 -17.95
CA ASN A 275 -6.32 -7.95 -16.53
C ASN A 275 -5.56 -6.90 -15.72
N VAL A 276 -6.12 -6.48 -14.59
CA VAL A 276 -5.47 -5.54 -13.66
C VAL A 276 -4.43 -6.22 -12.78
N LEU A 277 -4.51 -7.54 -12.61
CA LEU A 277 -3.50 -8.30 -11.88
C LEU A 277 -2.44 -8.81 -12.85
N PRO A 278 -1.16 -8.49 -12.62
CA PRO A 278 -0.05 -8.96 -13.45
C PRO A 278 0.28 -10.43 -13.17
N SER A 279 1.13 -11.01 -13.99
CA SER A 279 1.80 -12.27 -13.69
C SER A 279 3.11 -12.02 -12.96
N SER A 280 3.51 -12.93 -12.10
CA SER A 280 4.85 -12.85 -11.49
C SER A 280 5.91 -13.36 -12.47
N PRO A 281 6.99 -12.61 -12.74
CA PRO A 281 8.11 -13.10 -13.54
C PRO A 281 8.81 -14.30 -12.89
N MET A 282 8.71 -14.46 -11.56
CA MET A 282 9.29 -15.58 -10.82
C MET A 282 8.54 -16.90 -11.02
N SER A 283 7.28 -16.85 -11.49
CA SER A 283 6.50 -18.07 -11.72
C SER A 283 7.14 -19.03 -12.74
N ASN A 284 7.88 -18.48 -13.69
CA ASN A 284 8.59 -19.30 -14.71
C ASN A 284 9.83 -20.00 -14.13
N LEU A 285 10.44 -19.45 -13.09
CA LEU A 285 11.60 -20.02 -12.43
C LEU A 285 11.22 -21.16 -11.47
N LYS A 286 9.98 -21.17 -11.00
CA LYS A 286 9.45 -22.23 -10.14
C LYS A 286 9.33 -23.59 -10.85
N ALA A 287 9.19 -23.56 -12.18
CA ALA A 287 9.02 -24.76 -12.99
C ALA A 287 10.36 -25.43 -13.39
N LEU A 288 11.48 -24.82 -13.05
CA LEU A 288 12.84 -25.34 -13.29
C LEU A 288 13.38 -26.05 -12.07
#